data_00d01850327b5360cfcf58216001e1ba
#
_entry.id   00d01850327b5360cfcf58216001e1ba
#
_cell.length_a   1.000
_cell.length_b   1.000
_cell.length_c   1.000
_cell.angle_alpha   90.00
_cell.angle_beta   90.00
_cell.angle_gamma   90.00
#
_symmetry.space_group_name_H-M   'P 1'
#
loop_
_entity.id
_entity.type
_entity.pdbx_description
1 polymer ?
#
loop_
_entity_poly.entity_id
_entity_poly.type
_entity_poly.pdbx_seq_one_letter_code
_entity_poly.pdbx_strand_id
1 'polypeptide(L)'
;QVESGAQVIDVNMDEAMLDSKAAMTTFLNLIASEPDISRVPVMIDSSKWEVIEAGLKCVQGKAIVNSISMKEGVEPFKQQARLAKRYGAAVVVMAFDEQGQADTLARRIEISKKAYDILVNEVGFPAEDIIIDPNIFAIATG
;
A
#
# COMPACT_ATOMS: atom_id res chain seq x y z
N GLN A 1 7.47 16.28 -11.32
CA GLN A 1 6.38 15.32 -11.60
C GLN A 1 5.00 15.97 -11.49
N VAL A 2 4.75 16.74 -10.44
CA VAL A 2 3.45 17.40 -10.24
C VAL A 2 3.20 18.45 -11.33
N GLU A 3 4.18 19.25 -11.66
CA GLU A 3 4.08 20.26 -12.73
C GLU A 3 3.82 19.61 -14.10
N SER A 4 4.29 18.38 -14.29
CA SER A 4 4.07 17.63 -15.53
C SER A 4 2.73 16.88 -15.56
N GLY A 5 1.87 17.08 -14.53
CA GLY A 5 0.53 16.52 -14.49
C GLY A 5 0.41 15.20 -13.74
N ALA A 6 1.35 14.86 -12.87
CA ALA A 6 1.23 13.67 -12.03
C ALA A 6 0.00 13.76 -11.14
N GLN A 7 -0.78 12.67 -11.09
CA GLN A 7 -2.00 12.57 -10.29
C GLN A 7 -1.77 11.87 -8.95
N VAL A 8 -0.68 11.09 -8.84
CA VAL A 8 -0.26 10.39 -7.63
C VAL A 8 1.26 10.42 -7.60
N ILE A 9 1.83 10.61 -6.42
CA ILE A 9 3.28 10.54 -6.22
C ILE A 9 3.58 9.27 -5.42
N ASP A 10 4.41 8.40 -5.99
CA ASP A 10 4.88 7.18 -5.34
C ASP A 10 6.19 7.47 -4.59
N VAL A 11 6.21 7.16 -3.29
CA VAL A 11 7.38 7.37 -2.43
C VAL A 11 7.85 6.03 -1.91
N ASN A 12 9.05 5.62 -2.34
CA ASN A 12 9.68 4.38 -1.92
C ASN A 12 11.06 4.67 -1.35
N MET A 13 11.33 4.20 -0.14
CA MET A 13 12.60 4.37 0.56
C MET A 13 13.23 3.02 0.96
N ASP A 14 12.93 1.96 0.20
CA ASP A 14 13.38 0.59 0.49
C ASP A 14 14.79 0.29 0.01
N GLU A 15 15.66 1.28 -0.01
CA GLU A 15 17.05 1.07 -0.37
C GLU A 15 17.82 0.41 0.78
N ALA A 16 18.66 -0.57 0.44
CA ALA A 16 19.33 -1.44 1.40
C ALA A 16 20.26 -0.71 2.39
N MET A 17 20.78 0.45 2.02
CA MET A 17 21.73 1.21 2.84
C MET A 17 21.07 2.33 3.66
N LEU A 18 19.74 2.50 3.54
CA LEU A 18 19.03 3.57 4.23
C LEU A 18 18.28 3.03 5.47
N ASP A 19 18.20 3.89 6.49
CA ASP A 19 17.14 3.75 7.49
C ASP A 19 15.83 4.19 6.82
N SER A 20 15.13 3.25 6.23
CA SER A 20 13.94 3.51 5.42
C SER A 20 12.84 4.23 6.19
N LYS A 21 12.68 3.93 7.47
CA LYS A 21 11.69 4.56 8.32
C LYS A 21 12.00 6.05 8.54
N ALA A 22 13.25 6.36 8.88
CA ALA A 22 13.69 7.75 9.06
C ALA A 22 13.65 8.51 7.75
N ALA A 23 14.08 7.90 6.65
CA ALA A 23 14.07 8.51 5.32
C ALA A 23 12.64 8.83 4.86
N MET A 24 11.70 7.90 5.07
CA MET A 24 10.29 8.10 4.74
C MET A 24 9.70 9.27 5.52
N THR A 25 9.92 9.29 6.83
CA THR A 25 9.43 10.35 7.71
C THR A 25 9.99 11.73 7.30
N THR A 26 11.30 11.82 7.07
CA THR A 26 11.96 13.06 6.68
C THR A 26 11.44 13.57 5.35
N PHE A 27 11.34 12.70 4.35
CA PHE A 27 10.90 13.08 3.01
C PHE A 27 9.44 13.55 3.03
N LEU A 28 8.56 12.83 3.69
CA LEU A 28 7.14 13.18 3.73
C LEU A 28 6.89 14.47 4.51
N ASN A 29 7.65 14.72 5.57
CA ASN A 29 7.57 16.00 6.28
C ASN A 29 8.05 17.17 5.42
N LEU A 30 9.06 16.94 4.58
CA LEU A 30 9.53 17.94 3.64
C LEU A 30 8.47 18.31 2.61
N ILE A 31 7.87 17.33 1.94
CA ILE A 31 6.85 17.59 0.91
C ILE A 31 5.56 18.14 1.51
N ALA A 32 5.25 17.85 2.77
CA ALA A 32 4.08 18.39 3.44
C ALA A 32 4.15 19.93 3.58
N SER A 33 5.34 20.50 3.57
CA SER A 33 5.54 21.95 3.62
C SER A 33 5.46 22.63 2.24
N GLU A 34 5.33 21.85 1.17
CA GLU A 34 5.25 22.36 -0.21
C GLU A 34 3.80 22.25 -0.73
N PRO A 35 3.06 23.36 -0.77
CA PRO A 35 1.62 23.31 -1.12
C PRO A 35 1.34 22.74 -2.51
N ASP A 36 2.22 22.99 -3.47
CA ASP A 36 2.02 22.51 -4.84
C ASP A 36 2.18 21.00 -4.95
N ILE A 37 2.97 20.40 -4.08
CA ILE A 37 3.19 18.94 -4.05
C ILE A 37 2.16 18.27 -3.16
N SER A 38 1.87 18.84 -2.00
CA SER A 38 0.99 18.23 -0.99
C SER A 38 -0.47 18.11 -1.43
N ARG A 39 -0.88 18.82 -2.49
CA ARG A 39 -2.23 18.70 -3.08
C ARG A 39 -2.45 17.38 -3.82
N VAL A 40 -1.37 16.67 -4.15
CA VAL A 40 -1.43 15.40 -4.90
C VAL A 40 -1.38 14.26 -3.89
N PRO A 41 -2.24 13.22 -4.04
CA PRO A 41 -2.19 12.05 -3.17
C PRO A 41 -0.82 11.37 -3.23
N VAL A 42 -0.35 10.90 -2.07
CA VAL A 42 0.93 10.21 -1.93
C VAL A 42 0.67 8.71 -1.79
N MET A 43 1.33 7.91 -2.62
CA MET A 43 1.40 6.46 -2.45
C MET A 43 2.65 6.13 -1.65
N ILE A 44 2.46 5.53 -0.48
CA ILE A 44 3.55 5.08 0.38
C ILE A 44 3.84 3.63 0.01
N ASP A 45 5.01 3.42 -0.59
CA ASP A 45 5.42 2.13 -1.15
C ASP A 45 6.59 1.57 -0.34
N SER A 46 6.37 0.44 0.31
CA SER A 46 7.42 -0.28 1.03
C SER A 46 7.05 -1.75 1.18
N SER A 47 8.07 -2.59 1.22
CA SER A 47 7.95 -4.00 1.57
C SER A 47 7.84 -4.22 3.09
N LYS A 48 8.08 -3.17 3.88
CA LYS A 48 8.08 -3.24 5.35
C LYS A 48 6.94 -2.42 5.92
N TRP A 49 6.09 -3.07 6.71
CA TRP A 49 4.92 -2.40 7.28
C TRP A 49 5.29 -1.23 8.20
N GLU A 50 6.35 -1.36 9.00
CA GLU A 50 6.77 -0.29 9.90
C GLU A 50 7.16 0.99 9.16
N VAL A 51 7.66 0.88 7.92
CA VAL A 51 7.96 2.03 7.06
C VAL A 51 6.66 2.67 6.57
N ILE A 52 5.71 1.86 6.14
CA ILE A 52 4.39 2.33 5.70
C ILE A 52 3.69 3.07 6.84
N GLU A 53 3.68 2.49 8.04
CA GLU A 53 3.05 3.11 9.20
C GLU A 53 3.71 4.44 9.56
N ALA A 54 5.04 4.51 9.54
CA ALA A 54 5.76 5.76 9.76
C ALA A 54 5.37 6.82 8.74
N GLY A 55 5.22 6.43 7.48
CA GLY A 55 4.77 7.33 6.42
C GLY A 55 3.35 7.83 6.62
N LEU A 56 2.43 6.94 7.00
CA LEU A 56 1.03 7.29 7.24
C LEU A 56 0.87 8.37 8.32
N LYS A 57 1.75 8.36 9.31
CA LYS A 57 1.74 9.37 10.39
C LYS A 57 2.15 10.76 9.91
N CYS A 58 2.81 10.85 8.76
CA CYS A 58 3.36 12.12 8.23
C CYS A 58 2.50 12.71 7.12
N VAL A 59 1.66 11.93 6.46
CA VAL A 59 0.87 12.37 5.31
C VAL A 59 -0.39 13.08 5.78
N GLN A 60 -0.65 14.24 5.19
CA GLN A 60 -1.91 14.95 5.35
C GLN A 60 -2.79 14.67 4.14
N GLY A 61 -4.08 14.40 4.38
CA GLY A 61 -5.02 14.05 3.31
C GLY A 61 -4.98 12.56 2.99
N LYS A 62 -5.49 12.22 1.81
CA LYS A 62 -5.64 10.83 1.39
C LYS A 62 -4.31 10.24 0.93
N ALA A 63 -3.87 9.19 1.59
CA ALA A 63 -2.72 8.40 1.17
C ALA A 63 -3.16 7.09 0.53
N ILE A 64 -2.26 6.45 -0.21
CA ILE A 64 -2.44 5.11 -0.74
C ILE A 64 -1.32 4.24 -0.18
N VAL A 65 -1.69 3.13 0.45
CA VAL A 65 -0.72 2.16 0.97
C VAL A 65 -0.41 1.13 -0.11
N ASN A 66 0.83 1.00 -0.50
CA ASN A 66 1.31 -0.03 -1.42
C ASN A 66 2.39 -0.84 -0.69
N SER A 67 2.14 -2.01 -0.20
CA SER A 67 0.92 -2.78 -0.32
C SER A 67 0.69 -3.61 0.93
N ILE A 68 -0.49 -4.21 1.03
CA ILE A 68 -0.77 -5.23 2.04
C ILE A 68 -1.12 -6.54 1.34
N SER A 69 -0.89 -7.66 2.03
CA SER A 69 -1.21 -8.99 1.51
C SER A 69 -1.35 -9.99 2.64
N MET A 70 -1.85 -11.18 2.32
CA MET A 70 -1.98 -12.27 3.28
C MET A 70 -0.74 -13.16 3.35
N LYS A 71 0.41 -12.71 2.85
CA LYS A 71 1.61 -13.55 2.82
C LYS A 71 2.07 -14.00 4.21
N GLU A 72 1.77 -13.22 5.24
CA GLU A 72 2.12 -13.55 6.63
C GLU A 72 0.89 -13.98 7.45
N GLY A 73 -0.20 -14.32 6.77
CA GLY A 73 -1.43 -14.77 7.38
C GLY A 73 -2.53 -13.72 7.37
N VAL A 74 -3.72 -14.15 7.78
CA VAL A 74 -4.91 -13.30 7.78
C VAL A 74 -4.88 -12.25 8.89
N GLU A 75 -4.40 -12.60 10.08
CA GLU A 75 -4.42 -11.66 11.22
C GLU A 75 -3.53 -10.44 11.02
N PRO A 76 -2.25 -10.56 10.60
CA PRO A 76 -1.45 -9.39 10.26
C PRO A 76 -2.08 -8.55 9.14
N PHE A 77 -2.66 -9.20 8.15
CA PHE A 77 -3.37 -8.52 7.05
C PHE A 77 -4.53 -7.66 7.57
N LYS A 78 -5.35 -8.20 8.46
CA LYS A 78 -6.45 -7.47 9.08
C LYS A 78 -5.97 -6.28 9.92
N GLN A 79 -4.89 -6.47 10.69
CA GLN A 79 -4.34 -5.40 11.53
C GLN A 79 -3.81 -4.26 10.68
N GLN A 80 -3.09 -4.57 9.61
CA GLN A 80 -2.58 -3.57 8.68
C GLN A 80 -3.73 -2.81 8.02
N ALA A 81 -4.76 -3.53 7.60
CA ALA A 81 -5.94 -2.92 7.00
C ALA A 81 -6.68 -1.98 7.97
N ARG A 82 -6.82 -2.39 9.23
CA ARG A 82 -7.46 -1.55 10.26
C ARG A 82 -6.69 -0.26 10.48
N LEU A 83 -5.36 -0.33 10.50
CA LEU A 83 -4.51 0.85 10.65
C LEU A 83 -4.62 1.78 9.43
N ALA A 84 -4.57 1.23 8.22
CA ALA A 84 -4.75 2.01 7.00
C ALA A 84 -6.11 2.70 6.98
N LYS A 85 -7.16 1.99 7.38
CA LYS A 85 -8.52 2.55 7.49
C LYS A 85 -8.57 3.70 8.51
N ARG A 86 -7.90 3.54 9.65
CA ARG A 86 -7.86 4.57 10.68
C ARG A 86 -7.24 5.87 10.17
N TYR A 87 -6.22 5.77 9.32
CA TYR A 87 -5.58 6.91 8.69
C TYR A 87 -6.34 7.44 7.46
N GLY A 88 -7.44 6.80 7.09
CA GLY A 88 -8.22 7.19 5.91
C GLY A 88 -7.56 6.85 4.58
N ALA A 89 -6.59 5.95 4.57
CA ALA A 89 -5.85 5.59 3.37
C ALA A 89 -6.59 4.57 2.51
N ALA A 90 -6.37 4.64 1.19
CA ALA A 90 -6.67 3.53 0.29
C ALA A 90 -5.56 2.49 0.37
N VAL A 91 -5.85 1.26 -0.03
CA VAL A 91 -4.86 0.17 0.00
C VAL A 91 -4.74 -0.52 -1.34
N VAL A 92 -3.51 -0.83 -1.72
CA VAL A 92 -3.20 -1.78 -2.79
C VAL A 92 -3.03 -3.14 -2.15
N VAL A 93 -3.79 -4.13 -2.62
CA VAL A 93 -3.79 -5.49 -2.11
C VAL A 93 -3.15 -6.40 -3.15
N MET A 94 -2.03 -7.01 -2.80
CA MET A 94 -1.34 -7.94 -3.68
C MET A 94 -1.86 -9.36 -3.50
N ALA A 95 -1.91 -10.11 -4.60
CA ALA A 95 -2.39 -11.49 -4.61
C ALA A 95 -1.31 -12.46 -4.09
N PHE A 96 -0.98 -12.32 -2.82
CA PHE A 96 -0.13 -13.24 -2.06
C PHE A 96 -0.93 -13.88 -0.94
N ASP A 97 -0.61 -15.13 -0.61
CA ASP A 97 -1.00 -15.78 0.64
C ASP A 97 0.24 -16.41 1.29
N GLU A 98 0.03 -17.23 2.32
CA GLU A 98 1.11 -17.89 3.05
C GLU A 98 1.93 -18.85 2.19
N GLN A 99 1.37 -19.30 1.07
CA GLN A 99 2.05 -20.16 0.09
C GLN A 99 2.83 -19.36 -0.96
N GLY A 100 2.75 -18.02 -0.89
CA GLY A 100 3.48 -17.12 -1.77
C GLY A 100 2.61 -16.44 -2.81
N GLN A 101 3.26 -15.98 -3.87
CA GLN A 101 2.63 -15.26 -4.96
C GLN A 101 1.68 -16.19 -5.75
N ALA A 102 0.54 -15.65 -6.16
CA ALA A 102 -0.37 -16.35 -7.05
C ALA A 102 0.24 -16.46 -8.45
N ASP A 103 0.46 -17.69 -8.90
CA ASP A 103 1.10 -18.00 -10.18
C ASP A 103 0.10 -18.44 -11.26
N THR A 104 -1.11 -18.84 -10.87
CA THR A 104 -2.17 -19.23 -11.78
C THR A 104 -3.34 -18.26 -11.71
N LEU A 105 -4.14 -18.20 -12.78
CA LEU A 105 -5.35 -17.37 -12.81
C LEU A 105 -6.31 -17.76 -11.69
N ALA A 106 -6.52 -19.06 -11.48
CA ALA A 106 -7.42 -19.56 -10.45
C ALA A 106 -7.00 -19.09 -9.06
N ARG A 107 -5.71 -19.17 -8.74
CA ARG A 107 -5.18 -18.69 -7.44
C ARG A 107 -5.30 -17.18 -7.30
N ARG A 108 -5.04 -16.42 -8.37
CA ARG A 108 -5.19 -14.97 -8.35
C ARG A 108 -6.62 -14.55 -8.02
N ILE A 109 -7.59 -15.20 -8.64
CA ILE A 109 -9.01 -14.95 -8.37
C ILE A 109 -9.36 -15.32 -6.93
N GLU A 110 -8.94 -16.50 -6.49
CA GLU A 110 -9.21 -17.01 -5.14
C GLU A 110 -8.66 -16.10 -4.06
N ILE A 111 -7.37 -15.73 -4.16
CA ILE A 111 -6.71 -14.89 -3.17
C ILE A 111 -7.28 -13.47 -3.19
N SER A 112 -7.49 -12.90 -4.36
CA SER A 112 -8.04 -11.56 -4.50
C SER A 112 -9.45 -11.47 -3.93
N LYS A 113 -10.29 -12.47 -4.21
CA LYS A 113 -11.65 -12.53 -3.67
C LYS A 113 -11.65 -12.69 -2.15
N LYS A 114 -10.80 -13.57 -1.62
CA LYS A 114 -10.68 -13.78 -0.19
C LYS A 114 -10.24 -12.50 0.52
N ALA A 115 -9.22 -11.84 -0.02
CA ALA A 115 -8.73 -10.58 0.53
C ALA A 115 -9.81 -9.51 0.53
N TYR A 116 -10.52 -9.35 -0.58
CA TYR A 116 -11.62 -8.38 -0.69
C TYR A 116 -12.72 -8.67 0.32
N ASP A 117 -13.15 -9.93 0.43
CA ASP A 117 -14.19 -10.32 1.36
C ASP A 117 -13.80 -10.05 2.81
N ILE A 118 -12.55 -10.33 3.18
CA ILE A 118 -12.04 -10.03 4.53
C ILE A 118 -12.07 -8.53 4.78
N LEU A 119 -11.59 -7.73 3.84
CA LEU A 119 -11.53 -6.27 4.01
C LEU A 119 -12.92 -5.66 4.15
N VAL A 120 -13.84 -6.03 3.29
CA VAL A 120 -15.19 -5.44 3.29
C VAL A 120 -16.04 -5.96 4.43
N ASN A 121 -16.04 -7.27 4.67
CA ASN A 121 -16.98 -7.92 5.61
C ASN A 121 -16.45 -8.01 7.04
N GLU A 122 -15.14 -8.15 7.24
CA GLU A 122 -14.55 -8.33 8.57
C GLU A 122 -13.88 -7.07 9.11
N VAL A 123 -13.20 -6.31 8.25
CA VAL A 123 -12.54 -5.05 8.64
C VAL A 123 -13.49 -3.86 8.49
N GLY A 124 -14.45 -3.96 7.58
CA GLY A 124 -15.33 -2.84 7.24
C GLY A 124 -14.64 -1.78 6.40
N PHE A 125 -13.70 -2.20 5.57
CA PHE A 125 -12.95 -1.28 4.71
C PHE A 125 -13.85 -0.78 3.57
N PRO A 126 -13.82 0.53 3.24
CA PRO A 126 -14.60 1.03 2.09
C PRO A 126 -14.16 0.36 0.79
N ALA A 127 -15.12 -0.19 0.05
CA ALA A 127 -14.82 -0.91 -1.19
C ALA A 127 -14.14 -0.02 -2.24
N GLU A 128 -14.51 1.25 -2.29
CA GLU A 128 -13.92 2.23 -3.23
C GLU A 128 -12.46 2.57 -2.93
N ASP A 129 -11.97 2.21 -1.76
CA ASP A 129 -10.59 2.45 -1.35
C ASP A 129 -9.69 1.21 -1.47
N ILE A 130 -10.18 0.16 -2.11
CA ILE A 130 -9.45 -1.10 -2.32
C ILE A 130 -9.02 -1.19 -3.77
N ILE A 131 -7.72 -1.37 -3.99
CA ILE A 131 -7.12 -1.58 -5.32
C ILE A 131 -6.49 -2.96 -5.31
N ILE A 132 -6.95 -3.85 -6.20
CA ILE A 132 -6.41 -5.21 -6.29
C ILE A 132 -5.29 -5.24 -7.32
N ASP A 133 -4.11 -5.71 -6.90
CA ASP A 133 -2.98 -5.99 -7.78
C ASP A 133 -2.85 -7.52 -7.92
N PRO A 134 -3.18 -8.07 -9.09
CA PRO A 134 -3.11 -9.52 -9.30
C PRO A 134 -1.71 -10.05 -9.53
N ASN A 135 -0.66 -9.22 -9.42
CA ASN A 135 0.74 -9.61 -9.63
C ASN A 135 1.01 -10.13 -11.05
N ILE A 136 0.50 -9.44 -12.05
CA ILE A 136 0.71 -9.85 -13.46
C ILE A 136 2.15 -9.68 -13.92
N PHE A 137 2.97 -9.03 -13.13
CA PHE A 137 4.36 -8.82 -13.43
C PHE A 137 5.15 -10.15 -13.59
N ALA A 138 4.67 -11.22 -12.97
CA ALA A 138 5.24 -12.56 -13.16
C ALA A 138 5.21 -13.04 -14.62
N ILE A 139 4.31 -12.48 -15.42
CA ILE A 139 4.21 -12.77 -16.86
C ILE A 139 5.36 -12.08 -17.63
N ALA A 140 5.74 -10.90 -17.19
CA ALA A 140 6.79 -10.12 -17.84
C ALA A 140 8.21 -10.64 -17.50
N THR A 141 8.36 -11.31 -16.38
CA THR A 141 9.65 -11.83 -15.89
C THR A 141 9.86 -13.31 -16.17
N GLY A 142 8.81 -13.98 -16.64
CA GLY A 142 8.77 -15.43 -16.86
C GLY A 142 9.43 -15.93 -18.14
#